data_1db58e00bfbe2c0dd7ee295c600b902b
#
_entry.id   1db58e00bfbe2c0dd7ee295c600b902b
#
_cell.length_a   1.000
_cell.length_b   1.000
_cell.length_c   1.000
_cell.angle_alpha   90.00
_cell.angle_beta   90.00
_cell.angle_gamma   90.00
#
_symmetry.space_group_name_H-M   'P 1'
#
loop_
_entity.id
_entity.type
_entity.pdbx_description
1 polymer ?
#
loop_
_entity_poly.entity_id
_entity_poly.type
_entity_poly.pdbx_seq_one_letter_code
_entity_poly.pdbx_strand_id
1 'polypeptide(L)'
;MSARPRIAVIQFPGSNCEYETARCLSDVGLEGDVRRWNTPASELESCDAFVLPGGFSFQDRIRAGAVAAKERVTDSVFEAACAGKPVLGICNGAQILIECGLVPGWECGRVEAALASNHIEGRTGYLSAWINVVPGPSASRSPWLGLASSAAIPLPIAHAEGRFMFSPDVDRARLDESLATGLVYADSSGAEATGYPDNPNGSFGALAGLLNPAGNVLAMMPHPERAFNLWQVPPALPGPWGDARRAAGREELRGNPGPGRVFFESLAAFLGVSR
;
A
#
# COMPACT_ATOMS: atom_id res chain seq x y z
N MET A 1 -25.42 -7.01 -17.69
CA MET A 1 -24.25 -7.09 -16.80
C MET A 1 -23.84 -5.66 -16.49
N SER A 2 -23.74 -5.27 -15.22
CA SER A 2 -23.17 -3.95 -14.88
C SER A 2 -21.72 -3.91 -15.35
N ALA A 3 -21.28 -2.73 -15.80
CA ALA A 3 -19.87 -2.52 -16.16
C ALA A 3 -19.00 -2.81 -14.90
N ARG A 4 -17.83 -3.42 -15.13
CA ARG A 4 -16.87 -3.64 -14.03
C ARG A 4 -16.35 -2.29 -13.54
N PRO A 5 -16.18 -2.10 -12.22
CA PRO A 5 -15.54 -0.88 -11.71
C PRO A 5 -14.13 -0.71 -12.29
N ARG A 6 -13.81 0.50 -12.75
CA ARG A 6 -12.54 0.85 -13.42
C ARG A 6 -11.56 1.45 -12.42
N ILE A 7 -10.39 0.85 -12.32
CA ILE A 7 -9.34 1.27 -11.41
C ILE A 7 -8.14 1.75 -12.21
N ALA A 8 -7.84 3.05 -12.15
CA ALA A 8 -6.67 3.60 -12.80
C ALA A 8 -5.40 3.22 -12.02
N VAL A 9 -4.50 2.49 -12.67
CA VAL A 9 -3.15 2.21 -12.16
C VAL A 9 -2.19 3.19 -12.82
N ILE A 10 -1.68 4.16 -12.08
CA ILE A 10 -0.90 5.26 -12.64
C ILE A 10 0.56 4.86 -12.85
N GLN A 11 1.00 4.86 -14.10
CA GLN A 11 2.37 4.55 -14.49
C GLN A 11 3.19 5.83 -14.66
N PHE A 12 4.18 6.02 -13.81
CA PHE A 12 5.22 7.05 -13.99
C PHE A 12 6.44 6.47 -14.71
N PRO A 13 7.31 7.31 -15.31
CA PRO A 13 8.64 6.86 -15.75
C PRO A 13 9.41 6.27 -14.58
N GLY A 14 9.72 4.97 -14.63
CA GLY A 14 10.39 4.24 -13.54
C GLY A 14 9.45 3.44 -12.63
N SER A 15 8.13 3.47 -12.82
CA SER A 15 7.22 2.47 -12.22
C SER A 15 7.60 1.07 -12.70
N ASN A 16 7.40 0.05 -11.87
CA ASN A 16 7.69 -1.33 -12.25
C ASN A 16 6.70 -2.36 -11.68
N CYS A 17 5.70 -1.94 -10.90
CA CYS A 17 4.68 -2.82 -10.33
C CYS A 17 3.28 -2.59 -10.95
N GLU A 18 3.14 -1.78 -11.99
CA GLU A 18 1.84 -1.37 -12.57
C GLU A 18 1.08 -2.54 -13.22
N TYR A 19 1.77 -3.39 -13.97
CA TYR A 19 1.10 -4.51 -14.66
C TYR A 19 0.73 -5.64 -13.70
N GLU A 20 1.56 -5.94 -12.72
CA GLU A 20 1.21 -6.93 -11.69
C GLU A 20 0.05 -6.42 -10.82
N THR A 21 0.01 -5.13 -10.48
CA THR A 21 -1.12 -4.50 -9.78
C THR A 21 -2.41 -4.56 -10.60
N ALA A 22 -2.37 -4.18 -11.88
CA ALA A 22 -3.53 -4.25 -12.77
C ALA A 22 -4.06 -5.68 -12.90
N ARG A 23 -3.17 -6.68 -12.94
CA ARG A 23 -3.55 -8.08 -12.96
C ARG A 23 -4.24 -8.50 -11.66
N CYS A 24 -3.71 -8.11 -10.49
CA CYS A 24 -4.35 -8.39 -9.20
C CYS A 24 -5.79 -7.84 -9.14
N LEU A 25 -5.99 -6.62 -9.62
CA LEU A 25 -7.32 -6.00 -9.72
C LEU A 25 -8.24 -6.82 -10.64
N SER A 26 -7.73 -7.24 -11.81
CA SER A 26 -8.51 -8.04 -12.77
C SER A 26 -8.90 -9.41 -12.20
N ASP A 27 -8.02 -10.04 -11.44
CA ASP A 27 -8.25 -11.36 -10.83
C ASP A 27 -9.29 -11.33 -9.68
N VAL A 28 -9.66 -10.15 -9.18
CA VAL A 28 -10.75 -9.96 -8.21
C VAL A 28 -12.02 -9.35 -8.83
N GLY A 29 -12.10 -9.30 -10.17
CA GLY A 29 -13.31 -8.87 -10.89
C GLY A 29 -13.41 -7.37 -11.17
N LEU A 30 -12.37 -6.59 -10.87
CA LEU A 30 -12.25 -5.18 -11.22
C LEU A 30 -11.60 -5.01 -12.60
N GLU A 31 -11.67 -3.81 -13.19
CA GLU A 31 -10.94 -3.46 -14.41
C GLU A 31 -9.70 -2.64 -14.06
N GLY A 32 -8.54 -3.31 -13.96
CA GLY A 32 -7.26 -2.64 -13.74
C GLY A 32 -6.74 -2.03 -15.05
N ASP A 33 -6.78 -0.70 -15.16
CA ASP A 33 -6.45 0.06 -16.36
C ASP A 33 -5.16 0.86 -16.14
N VAL A 34 -4.07 0.49 -16.83
CA VAL A 34 -2.78 1.17 -16.70
C VAL A 34 -2.80 2.48 -17.46
N ARG A 35 -2.68 3.60 -16.74
CA ARG A 35 -2.70 4.96 -17.25
C ARG A 35 -1.35 5.64 -17.06
N ARG A 36 -0.82 6.24 -18.12
CA ARG A 36 0.47 6.92 -18.06
C ARG A 36 0.37 8.24 -17.28
N TRP A 37 1.48 8.68 -16.73
CA TRP A 37 1.66 9.93 -16.01
C TRP A 37 1.16 11.19 -16.74
N ASN A 38 1.07 11.15 -18.07
CA ASN A 38 0.60 12.25 -18.93
C ASN A 38 -0.82 12.03 -19.46
N THR A 39 -1.58 11.09 -18.91
CA THR A 39 -2.99 10.87 -19.27
C THR A 39 -3.82 12.12 -18.95
N PRO A 40 -4.67 12.59 -19.87
CA PRO A 40 -5.56 13.72 -19.61
C PRO A 40 -6.53 13.47 -18.46
N ALA A 41 -6.81 14.48 -17.64
CA ALA A 41 -7.73 14.39 -16.50
C ALA A 41 -9.12 13.84 -16.90
N SER A 42 -9.65 14.24 -18.05
CA SER A 42 -10.95 13.78 -18.56
C SER A 42 -11.05 12.26 -18.76
N GLU A 43 -9.94 11.57 -19.01
CA GLU A 43 -9.92 10.12 -19.12
C GLU A 43 -9.93 9.42 -17.74
N LEU A 44 -9.58 10.13 -16.67
CA LEU A 44 -9.52 9.64 -15.29
C LEU A 44 -10.82 9.87 -14.52
N GLU A 45 -11.66 10.81 -14.95
CA GLU A 45 -12.92 11.17 -14.29
C GLU A 45 -13.86 9.97 -14.08
N SER A 46 -13.89 9.06 -15.07
CA SER A 46 -14.74 7.86 -15.05
C SER A 46 -14.17 6.70 -14.25
N CYS A 47 -12.98 6.82 -13.65
CA CYS A 47 -12.41 5.78 -12.81
C CYS A 47 -13.02 5.80 -11.39
N ASP A 48 -13.32 4.62 -10.86
CA ASP A 48 -13.94 4.43 -9.56
C ASP A 48 -12.92 4.48 -8.41
N ALA A 49 -11.66 4.13 -8.69
CA ALA A 49 -10.56 4.17 -7.74
C ALA A 49 -9.21 4.34 -8.46
N PHE A 50 -8.16 4.61 -7.68
CA PHE A 50 -6.80 4.84 -8.19
C PHE A 50 -5.77 4.02 -7.42
N VAL A 51 -4.75 3.53 -8.12
CA VAL A 51 -3.57 2.92 -7.51
C VAL A 51 -2.31 3.58 -8.07
N LEU A 52 -1.45 4.04 -7.18
CA LEU A 52 -0.09 4.46 -7.48
C LEU A 52 0.82 3.28 -7.10
N PRO A 53 1.36 2.54 -8.08
CA PRO A 53 2.11 1.33 -7.82
C PRO A 53 3.53 1.60 -7.34
N GLY A 54 4.21 0.55 -6.92
CA GLY A 54 5.63 0.58 -6.56
C GLY A 54 6.54 0.80 -7.78
N GLY A 55 7.76 1.22 -7.49
CA GLY A 55 8.78 1.50 -8.49
C GLY A 55 9.78 2.55 -8.00
N PHE A 56 10.35 3.27 -8.97
CA PHE A 56 11.31 4.35 -8.76
C PHE A 56 10.95 5.51 -9.70
N SER A 57 9.80 6.15 -9.43
CA SER A 57 9.27 7.22 -10.28
C SER A 57 10.32 8.32 -10.48
N PHE A 58 10.60 8.64 -11.76
CA PHE A 58 11.64 9.58 -12.16
C PHE A 58 13.03 9.27 -11.56
N GLN A 59 13.33 7.98 -11.30
CA GLN A 59 14.59 7.50 -10.72
C GLN A 59 14.86 8.05 -9.31
N ASP A 60 13.81 8.35 -8.54
CA ASP A 60 13.87 8.96 -7.20
C ASP A 60 14.73 10.23 -7.13
N ARG A 61 14.78 11.00 -8.24
CA ARG A 61 15.52 12.26 -8.30
C ARG A 61 14.98 13.23 -7.26
N ILE A 62 15.87 13.94 -6.58
CA ILE A 62 15.63 14.81 -5.42
C ILE A 62 15.38 13.95 -4.17
N ARG A 63 14.29 13.19 -4.14
CA ARG A 63 13.92 12.12 -3.22
C ARG A 63 12.77 11.31 -3.80
N ALA A 64 12.54 10.12 -3.25
CA ALA A 64 11.53 9.21 -3.73
C ALA A 64 10.12 9.84 -3.71
N GLY A 65 9.41 9.76 -4.83
CA GLY A 65 8.07 10.32 -4.99
C GLY A 65 7.98 11.82 -5.28
N ALA A 66 9.01 12.62 -4.98
CA ALA A 66 8.92 14.08 -4.99
C ALA A 66 8.61 14.71 -6.35
N VAL A 67 9.17 14.16 -7.44
CA VAL A 67 8.90 14.64 -8.80
C VAL A 67 7.50 14.23 -9.24
N ALA A 68 7.14 12.97 -9.03
CA ALA A 68 5.83 12.43 -9.40
C ALA A 68 4.67 13.14 -8.67
N ALA A 69 4.89 13.57 -7.43
CA ALA A 69 3.91 14.34 -6.65
C ALA A 69 3.57 15.72 -7.25
N LYS A 70 4.33 16.20 -8.25
CA LYS A 70 4.11 17.49 -8.94
C LYS A 70 3.57 17.32 -10.36
N GLU A 71 3.31 16.10 -10.78
CA GLU A 71 2.74 15.82 -12.10
C GLU A 71 1.22 16.05 -12.10
N ARG A 72 0.68 16.52 -13.24
CA ARG A 72 -0.76 16.82 -13.39
C ARG A 72 -1.67 15.62 -13.12
N VAL A 73 -1.22 14.41 -13.41
CA VAL A 73 -1.98 13.20 -13.09
C VAL A 73 -2.17 13.05 -11.60
N THR A 74 -1.19 13.48 -10.80
CA THR A 74 -1.27 13.45 -9.33
C THR A 74 -2.27 14.48 -8.81
N ASP A 75 -2.43 15.64 -9.48
CA ASP A 75 -3.51 16.58 -9.18
C ASP A 75 -4.89 15.93 -9.37
N SER A 76 -5.07 15.18 -10.46
CA SER A 76 -6.33 14.44 -10.72
C SER A 76 -6.59 13.36 -9.65
N VAL A 77 -5.54 12.64 -9.22
CA VAL A 77 -5.65 11.67 -8.11
C VAL A 77 -6.00 12.37 -6.80
N PHE A 78 -5.40 13.53 -6.54
CA PHE A 78 -5.68 14.36 -5.37
C PHE A 78 -7.15 14.80 -5.33
N GLU A 79 -7.67 15.34 -6.43
CA GLU A 79 -9.08 15.74 -6.56
C GLU A 79 -10.03 14.56 -6.36
N ALA A 80 -9.71 13.42 -6.96
CA ALA A 80 -10.48 12.17 -6.79
C ALA A 80 -10.50 11.70 -5.33
N ALA A 81 -9.36 11.76 -4.64
CA ALA A 81 -9.26 11.43 -3.21
C ALA A 81 -10.12 12.37 -2.36
N CYS A 82 -10.08 13.68 -2.62
CA CYS A 82 -10.91 14.68 -1.94
C CYS A 82 -12.41 14.48 -2.23
N ALA A 83 -12.76 13.95 -3.41
CA ALA A 83 -14.12 13.55 -3.76
C ALA A 83 -14.55 12.20 -3.14
N GLY A 84 -13.71 11.56 -2.32
CA GLY A 84 -14.01 10.32 -1.61
C GLY A 84 -13.72 9.04 -2.39
N LYS A 85 -13.12 9.10 -3.59
CA LYS A 85 -12.74 7.90 -4.33
C LYS A 85 -11.59 7.17 -3.60
N PRO A 86 -11.59 5.83 -3.59
CA PRO A 86 -10.50 5.04 -3.02
C PRO A 86 -9.17 5.28 -3.73
N VAL A 87 -8.11 5.52 -2.97
CA VAL A 87 -6.74 5.68 -3.49
C VAL A 87 -5.78 4.79 -2.69
N LEU A 88 -4.95 4.02 -3.39
CA LEU A 88 -3.89 3.22 -2.80
C LEU A 88 -2.53 3.66 -3.34
N GLY A 89 -1.58 3.93 -2.45
CA GLY A 89 -0.17 4.07 -2.79
C GLY A 89 0.64 2.91 -2.22
N ILE A 90 1.35 2.19 -3.08
CA ILE A 90 2.20 1.06 -2.70
C ILE A 90 3.67 1.47 -2.84
N CYS A 91 4.47 1.36 -1.78
CA CYS A 91 5.91 1.65 -1.77
C CYS A 91 6.21 3.05 -2.36
N ASN A 92 6.70 3.15 -3.58
CA ASN A 92 6.90 4.46 -4.25
C ASN A 92 5.60 5.24 -4.40
N GLY A 93 4.46 4.59 -4.63
CA GLY A 93 3.14 5.22 -4.61
C GLY A 93 2.80 5.84 -3.25
N ALA A 94 3.17 5.19 -2.14
CA ALA A 94 3.00 5.75 -0.80
C ALA A 94 3.86 7.01 -0.60
N GLN A 95 5.09 6.99 -1.11
CA GLN A 95 5.96 8.17 -1.10
C GLN A 95 5.33 9.35 -1.86
N ILE A 96 4.71 9.10 -3.01
CA ILE A 96 3.99 10.13 -3.79
C ILE A 96 2.81 10.69 -2.99
N LEU A 97 1.98 9.83 -2.37
CA LEU A 97 0.80 10.27 -1.60
C LEU A 97 1.18 11.12 -0.39
N ILE A 98 2.31 10.84 0.26
CA ILE A 98 2.84 11.66 1.36
C ILE A 98 3.36 12.99 0.83
N GLU A 99 4.12 12.99 -0.28
CA GLU A 99 4.70 14.19 -0.89
C GLU A 99 3.64 15.16 -1.45
N CYS A 100 2.43 14.70 -1.78
CA CYS A 100 1.33 15.57 -2.15
C CYS A 100 0.40 15.92 -0.97
N GLY A 101 0.70 15.46 0.25
CA GLY A 101 -0.06 15.81 1.46
C GLY A 101 -1.44 15.16 1.56
N LEU A 102 -1.65 14.00 0.92
CA LEU A 102 -2.90 13.22 1.03
C LEU A 102 -2.96 12.37 2.29
N VAL A 103 -1.81 11.99 2.83
CA VAL A 103 -1.68 11.25 4.10
C VAL A 103 -0.55 11.84 4.95
N PRO A 104 -0.71 11.97 6.27
CA PRO A 104 -1.92 11.69 7.03
C PRO A 104 -3.11 12.60 6.70
N GLY A 105 -2.89 13.73 5.99
CA GLY A 105 -3.93 14.62 5.48
C GLY A 105 -4.74 15.34 6.57
N TRP A 106 -4.12 15.65 7.70
CA TRP A 106 -4.76 16.44 8.75
C TRP A 106 -5.10 17.85 8.26
N GLU A 107 -4.18 18.42 7.48
CA GLU A 107 -4.41 19.61 6.67
C GLU A 107 -4.21 19.24 5.19
N CYS A 108 -5.31 19.24 4.43
CA CYS A 108 -5.34 18.75 3.05
C CYS A 108 -4.32 19.47 2.16
N GLY A 109 -3.46 18.69 1.49
CA GLY A 109 -2.40 19.20 0.62
C GLY A 109 -1.13 19.68 1.34
N ARG A 110 -1.08 19.60 2.68
CA ARG A 110 0.11 19.87 3.46
C ARG A 110 0.90 18.58 3.70
N VAL A 111 2.20 18.64 3.49
CA VAL A 111 3.10 17.53 3.82
C VAL A 111 3.34 17.51 5.33
N GLU A 112 2.79 16.51 6.04
CA GLU A 112 2.82 16.40 7.50
C GLU A 112 3.53 15.14 7.99
N ALA A 113 3.95 14.28 7.05
CA ALA A 113 4.75 13.09 7.29
C ALA A 113 5.86 12.99 6.24
N ALA A 114 6.84 12.15 6.49
CA ALA A 114 7.87 11.81 5.52
C ALA A 114 8.15 10.32 5.53
N LEU A 115 8.57 9.78 4.37
CA LEU A 115 9.21 8.49 4.27
C LEU A 115 10.72 8.70 4.18
N ALA A 116 11.39 8.49 5.30
CA ALA A 116 12.82 8.71 5.43
C ALA A 116 13.62 7.43 5.12
N SER A 117 14.93 7.57 4.98
CA SER A 117 15.84 6.44 4.84
C SER A 117 15.68 5.44 5.98
N ASN A 118 15.72 4.15 5.64
CA ASN A 118 15.66 3.08 6.62
C ASN A 118 16.74 3.26 7.68
N HIS A 119 16.37 3.05 8.94
CA HIS A 119 17.29 3.11 10.06
C HIS A 119 17.25 1.78 10.81
N ILE A 120 18.32 1.02 10.66
CA ILE A 120 18.52 -0.28 11.32
C ILE A 120 19.86 -0.20 12.02
N GLU A 121 19.92 -0.67 13.26
CA GLU A 121 21.17 -0.68 14.01
C GLU A 121 22.27 -1.42 13.20
N GLY A 122 23.39 -0.72 13.00
CA GLY A 122 24.55 -1.24 12.28
C GLY A 122 24.46 -1.26 10.75
N ARG A 123 23.34 -0.85 10.12
CA ARG A 123 23.26 -0.72 8.66
C ARG A 123 22.21 0.27 8.20
N THR A 124 22.39 0.79 6.98
CA THR A 124 21.45 1.66 6.26
C THR A 124 21.28 1.14 4.83
N GLY A 125 20.31 1.70 4.09
CA GLY A 125 20.14 1.46 2.67
C GLY A 125 18.93 0.58 2.33
N TYR A 126 19.04 -0.09 1.19
CA TYR A 126 17.95 -0.87 0.63
C TYR A 126 17.67 -2.13 1.44
N LEU A 127 16.40 -2.33 1.79
CA LEU A 127 15.91 -3.50 2.51
C LEU A 127 14.91 -4.26 1.64
N SER A 128 15.19 -5.54 1.41
CA SER A 128 14.25 -6.48 0.78
C SER A 128 14.04 -7.65 1.72
N ALA A 129 12.83 -7.77 2.25
CA ALA A 129 12.49 -8.79 3.25
C ALA A 129 11.00 -9.11 3.23
N TRP A 130 10.63 -10.26 3.76
CA TRP A 130 9.27 -10.57 4.17
C TRP A 130 9.07 -10.14 5.62
N ILE A 131 7.99 -9.44 5.86
CA ILE A 131 7.59 -8.90 7.16
C ILE A 131 6.14 -9.28 7.44
N ASN A 132 5.69 -9.12 8.66
CA ASN A 132 4.28 -9.23 8.99
C ASN A 132 3.68 -7.84 9.24
N VAL A 133 2.43 -7.68 8.84
CA VAL A 133 1.61 -6.52 9.21
C VAL A 133 0.29 -6.97 9.79
N VAL A 134 -0.29 -6.10 10.61
CA VAL A 134 -1.68 -6.23 11.06
C VAL A 134 -2.43 -4.93 10.77
N PRO A 135 -3.76 -5.00 10.58
CA PRO A 135 -4.59 -3.81 10.48
C PRO A 135 -4.49 -2.96 11.75
N GLY A 136 -4.29 -1.66 11.59
CA GLY A 136 -4.37 -0.69 12.66
C GLY A 136 -5.82 -0.45 13.13
N PRO A 137 -6.02 0.32 14.21
CA PRO A 137 -7.36 0.54 14.80
C PRO A 137 -8.36 1.18 13.83
N SER A 138 -7.88 1.88 12.81
CA SER A 138 -8.73 2.57 11.83
C SER A 138 -8.98 1.79 10.54
N ALA A 139 -8.42 0.60 10.41
CA ALA A 139 -8.41 -0.19 9.18
C ALA A 139 -9.81 -0.51 8.63
N SER A 140 -10.79 -0.79 9.50
CA SER A 140 -12.16 -1.14 9.10
C SER A 140 -12.89 -0.04 8.31
N ARG A 141 -12.39 1.19 8.36
CA ARG A 141 -12.94 2.34 7.62
C ARG A 141 -12.41 2.42 6.19
N SER A 142 -11.33 1.69 5.90
CA SER A 142 -10.66 1.77 4.61
C SER A 142 -11.27 0.78 3.60
N PRO A 143 -11.58 1.24 2.38
CA PRO A 143 -11.95 0.36 1.27
C PRO A 143 -10.90 -0.73 0.97
N TRP A 144 -9.65 -0.51 1.35
CA TRP A 144 -8.53 -1.39 1.11
C TRP A 144 -8.28 -2.44 2.19
N LEU A 145 -8.85 -2.24 3.39
CA LEU A 145 -8.56 -3.04 4.58
C LEU A 145 -9.79 -3.70 5.19
N GLY A 146 -10.98 -3.47 4.63
CA GLY A 146 -12.26 -3.89 5.22
C GLY A 146 -12.40 -5.40 5.44
N LEU A 147 -11.68 -6.23 4.70
CA LEU A 147 -11.65 -7.68 4.87
C LEU A 147 -10.38 -8.20 5.59
N ALA A 148 -9.43 -7.32 5.91
CA ALA A 148 -8.21 -7.71 6.60
C ALA A 148 -8.54 -8.11 8.05
N SER A 149 -8.09 -9.29 8.46
CA SER A 149 -8.27 -9.79 9.83
C SER A 149 -7.13 -9.30 10.74
N SER A 150 -7.30 -9.46 12.05
CA SER A 150 -6.26 -9.17 13.04
C SER A 150 -5.09 -10.19 13.04
N ALA A 151 -5.17 -11.24 12.23
CA ALA A 151 -4.05 -12.17 12.06
C ALA A 151 -2.90 -11.51 11.29
N ALA A 152 -1.68 -11.93 11.59
CA ALA A 152 -0.49 -11.46 10.89
C ALA A 152 -0.58 -11.77 9.37
N ILE A 153 -0.39 -10.75 8.56
CA ILE A 153 -0.40 -10.82 7.10
C ILE A 153 1.05 -10.68 6.63
N PRO A 154 1.71 -11.76 6.18
CA PRO A 154 3.08 -11.65 5.68
C PRO A 154 3.08 -11.00 4.28
N LEU A 155 3.89 -9.97 4.12
CA LEU A 155 4.06 -9.22 2.86
C LEU A 155 5.54 -8.94 2.60
N PRO A 156 5.98 -8.83 1.34
CA PRO A 156 7.31 -8.37 1.03
C PRO A 156 7.40 -6.85 1.09
N ILE A 157 8.57 -6.35 1.52
CA ILE A 157 9.01 -4.96 1.39
C ILE A 157 10.26 -4.90 0.54
N ALA A 158 10.45 -3.78 -0.19
CA ALA A 158 11.60 -3.57 -1.06
C ALA A 158 11.85 -2.05 -1.24
N HIS A 159 12.56 -1.41 -0.31
CA HIS A 159 12.77 0.03 -0.30
C HIS A 159 14.02 0.47 0.47
N ALA A 160 14.55 1.64 0.14
CA ALA A 160 15.59 2.34 0.92
C ALA A 160 15.00 3.44 1.81
N GLU A 161 13.88 4.05 1.38
CA GLU A 161 13.18 5.13 2.05
C GLU A 161 11.73 4.68 2.35
N GLY A 162 11.56 3.98 3.46
CA GLY A 162 10.26 3.42 3.86
C GLY A 162 9.88 3.70 5.31
N ARG A 163 10.71 4.48 6.01
CA ARG A 163 10.55 4.78 7.43
C ARG A 163 9.61 5.96 7.61
N PHE A 164 8.41 5.70 8.11
CA PHE A 164 7.46 6.75 8.48
C PHE A 164 8.03 7.63 9.60
N MET A 165 8.05 8.93 9.37
CA MET A 165 8.53 9.95 10.29
C MET A 165 7.55 11.12 10.32
N PHE A 166 7.47 11.75 11.49
CA PHE A 166 6.67 12.95 11.74
C PHE A 166 7.51 14.01 12.43
N SER A 167 6.95 15.22 12.56
CA SER A 167 7.55 16.24 13.40
C SER A 167 7.52 15.80 14.88
N PRO A 168 8.44 16.32 15.72
CA PRO A 168 8.61 15.86 17.11
C PRO A 168 7.39 16.07 18.02
N ASP A 169 6.44 16.92 17.63
CA ASP A 169 5.20 17.18 18.34
C ASP A 169 4.07 16.15 18.05
N VAL A 170 4.31 15.25 17.10
CA VAL A 170 3.37 14.16 16.77
C VAL A 170 3.74 12.94 17.60
N ASP A 171 2.80 12.49 18.41
CA ASP A 171 2.89 11.23 19.15
C ASP A 171 1.93 10.16 18.59
N ARG A 172 1.96 8.96 19.15
CA ARG A 172 1.11 7.86 18.72
C ARG A 172 -0.37 8.14 19.01
N ALA A 173 -0.68 8.84 20.11
CA ALA A 173 -2.04 9.18 20.48
C ALA A 173 -2.69 10.06 19.40
N ARG A 174 -1.97 11.05 18.87
CA ARG A 174 -2.45 11.89 17.77
C ARG A 174 -2.76 11.09 16.51
N LEU A 175 -1.94 10.08 16.17
CA LEU A 175 -2.21 9.21 15.02
C LEU A 175 -3.49 8.41 15.20
N ASP A 176 -3.70 7.85 16.38
CA ASP A 176 -4.87 7.01 16.67
C ASP A 176 -6.14 7.85 16.79
N GLU A 177 -6.09 9.03 17.44
CA GLU A 177 -7.21 9.98 17.52
C GLU A 177 -7.61 10.54 16.16
N SER A 178 -6.63 10.80 15.27
CA SER A 178 -6.88 11.27 13.90
C SER A 178 -7.27 10.14 12.94
N LEU A 179 -7.34 8.90 13.43
CA LEU A 179 -7.68 7.72 12.64
C LEU A 179 -6.68 7.45 11.48
N ALA A 180 -5.43 7.86 11.65
CA ALA A 180 -4.41 7.76 10.61
C ALA A 180 -3.68 6.41 10.58
N THR A 181 -3.77 5.58 11.63
CA THR A 181 -3.09 4.28 11.71
C THR A 181 -3.83 3.24 10.87
N GLY A 182 -3.33 2.96 9.66
CA GLY A 182 -3.91 1.98 8.73
C GLY A 182 -3.34 0.58 8.91
N LEU A 183 -2.01 0.46 8.86
CA LEU A 183 -1.26 -0.79 9.02
C LEU A 183 -0.10 -0.59 9.96
N VAL A 184 0.20 -1.59 10.78
CA VAL A 184 1.39 -1.62 11.62
C VAL A 184 2.20 -2.90 11.37
N TYR A 185 3.51 -2.80 11.48
CA TYR A 185 4.40 -3.95 11.49
C TYR A 185 4.12 -4.79 12.74
N ALA A 186 4.22 -6.10 12.61
CA ALA A 186 3.90 -7.05 13.67
C ALA A 186 4.88 -8.22 13.70
N ASP A 187 4.95 -8.90 14.81
CA ASP A 187 5.61 -10.19 14.91
C ASP A 187 4.76 -11.31 14.28
N SER A 188 5.27 -12.54 14.30
CA SER A 188 4.58 -13.70 13.73
C SER A 188 3.30 -14.11 14.48
N SER A 189 3.08 -13.61 15.69
CA SER A 189 1.86 -13.84 16.48
C SER A 189 0.76 -12.81 16.17
N GLY A 190 1.11 -11.71 15.47
CA GLY A 190 0.24 -10.58 15.20
C GLY A 190 0.29 -9.48 16.27
N ALA A 191 1.22 -9.57 17.22
CA ALA A 191 1.46 -8.47 18.16
C ALA A 191 2.25 -7.34 17.48
N GLU A 192 1.89 -6.08 17.76
CA GLU A 192 2.56 -4.91 17.20
C GLU A 192 4.07 -4.92 17.51
N ALA A 193 4.89 -4.65 16.50
CA ALA A 193 6.34 -4.69 16.61
C ALA A 193 6.85 -3.58 17.52
N THR A 194 7.75 -3.94 18.46
CA THR A 194 8.39 -2.98 19.36
C THR A 194 9.79 -2.54 18.90
N GLY A 195 10.34 -3.22 17.90
CA GLY A 195 11.67 -2.92 17.35
C GLY A 195 12.12 -3.94 16.31
N TYR A 196 13.37 -3.86 15.90
CA TYR A 196 13.97 -4.81 14.95
C TYR A 196 14.00 -6.23 15.56
N PRO A 197 13.73 -7.32 14.79
CA PRO A 197 13.53 -7.34 13.33
C PRO A 197 12.10 -7.07 12.87
N ASP A 198 11.11 -7.07 13.74
CA ASP A 198 9.70 -7.01 13.37
C ASP A 198 9.28 -5.60 12.88
N ASN A 199 9.82 -4.51 13.46
CA ASN A 199 9.84 -3.18 12.84
C ASN A 199 11.14 -3.04 12.01
N PRO A 200 11.10 -3.34 10.71
CA PRO A 200 12.32 -3.64 9.95
C PRO A 200 13.14 -2.41 9.59
N ASN A 201 12.56 -1.22 9.65
CA ASN A 201 13.16 0.02 9.15
C ASN A 201 13.15 1.18 10.16
N GLY A 202 12.68 0.92 11.40
CA GLY A 202 12.60 1.91 12.45
C GLY A 202 11.47 2.94 12.27
N SER A 203 10.39 2.57 11.56
CA SER A 203 9.19 3.41 11.40
C SER A 203 8.63 3.84 12.75
N PHE A 204 8.23 5.10 12.83
CA PHE A 204 7.55 5.64 14.01
C PHE A 204 6.30 4.82 14.33
N GLY A 205 6.13 4.39 15.58
CA GLY A 205 4.99 3.59 16.03
C GLY A 205 4.77 2.31 15.22
N ALA A 206 5.86 1.69 14.73
CA ALA A 206 5.82 0.52 13.86
C ALA A 206 4.90 0.65 12.63
N LEU A 207 4.65 1.86 12.14
CA LEU A 207 3.77 2.10 11.00
C LEU A 207 4.28 1.42 9.73
N ALA A 208 3.42 0.66 9.09
CA ALA A 208 3.60 0.07 7.78
C ALA A 208 2.70 0.73 6.72
N GLY A 209 1.66 1.45 7.16
CA GLY A 209 0.77 2.21 6.29
C GLY A 209 -0.08 3.23 7.03
N LEU A 210 -0.33 4.36 6.37
CA LEU A 210 -1.13 5.48 6.86
C LEU A 210 -2.43 5.63 6.08
N LEU A 211 -3.48 6.05 6.76
CA LEU A 211 -4.75 6.48 6.21
C LEU A 211 -4.89 8.01 6.30
N ASN A 212 -5.70 8.57 5.42
CA ASN A 212 -6.24 9.90 5.61
C ASN A 212 -7.45 9.87 6.56
N PRO A 213 -7.93 11.04 7.09
CA PRO A 213 -9.05 11.08 8.03
C PRO A 213 -10.36 10.50 7.47
N ALA A 214 -10.60 10.57 6.16
CA ALA A 214 -11.76 9.97 5.51
C ALA A 214 -11.66 8.45 5.38
N GLY A 215 -10.46 7.86 5.47
CA GLY A 215 -10.20 6.43 5.35
C GLY A 215 -10.10 5.90 3.91
N ASN A 216 -10.37 6.74 2.91
CA ASN A 216 -10.38 6.33 1.50
C ASN A 216 -9.00 6.30 0.85
N VAL A 217 -7.98 6.94 1.43
CA VAL A 217 -6.60 6.93 0.95
C VAL A 217 -5.74 6.10 1.88
N LEU A 218 -5.06 5.09 1.32
CA LEU A 218 -4.08 4.27 2.02
C LEU A 218 -2.71 4.40 1.36
N ALA A 219 -1.71 4.83 2.11
CA ALA A 219 -0.30 4.78 1.72
C ALA A 219 0.39 3.67 2.51
N MET A 220 0.94 2.65 1.84
CA MET A 220 1.59 1.51 2.49
C MET A 220 2.93 1.17 1.84
N MET A 221 3.91 0.75 2.65
CA MET A 221 5.23 0.35 2.14
C MET A 221 5.31 -1.10 1.66
N PRO A 222 4.63 -2.07 2.28
CA PRO A 222 4.59 -3.44 1.80
C PRO A 222 3.88 -3.59 0.45
N HIS A 223 4.25 -4.63 -0.30
CA HIS A 223 3.77 -4.94 -1.64
C HIS A 223 2.72 -6.07 -1.63
N PRO A 224 1.43 -5.80 -1.51
CA PRO A 224 0.39 -6.83 -1.53
C PRO A 224 0.29 -7.53 -2.90
N GLU A 225 0.60 -6.85 -4.02
CA GLU A 225 0.62 -7.40 -5.36
C GLU A 225 1.69 -8.49 -5.55
N ARG A 226 2.75 -8.44 -4.74
CA ARG A 226 3.83 -9.44 -4.71
C ARG A 226 3.59 -10.58 -3.74
N ALA A 227 2.44 -10.58 -3.07
CA ALA A 227 1.96 -11.64 -2.19
C ALA A 227 0.51 -12.03 -2.50
N PHE A 228 0.02 -11.72 -3.72
CA PHE A 228 -1.36 -11.92 -4.14
C PHE A 228 -1.72 -13.40 -4.32
N ASN A 229 -0.79 -14.20 -4.85
CA ASN A 229 -0.96 -15.63 -5.08
C ASN A 229 -0.04 -16.45 -4.16
N LEU A 230 -0.46 -17.64 -3.79
CA LEU A 230 0.31 -18.54 -2.93
C LEU A 230 1.68 -18.89 -3.50
N TRP A 231 1.83 -18.98 -4.84
CA TRP A 231 3.13 -19.26 -5.47
C TRP A 231 4.19 -18.19 -5.24
N GLN A 232 3.79 -16.95 -4.92
CA GLN A 232 4.71 -15.84 -4.62
C GLN A 232 5.28 -15.94 -3.21
N VAL A 233 4.63 -16.68 -2.30
CA VAL A 233 5.09 -16.87 -0.93
C VAL A 233 6.35 -17.73 -0.92
N PRO A 234 7.45 -17.32 -0.25
CA PRO A 234 8.64 -18.15 -0.12
C PRO A 234 8.35 -19.46 0.62
N PRO A 235 8.80 -20.60 0.12
CA PRO A 235 8.63 -21.87 0.85
C PRO A 235 9.34 -21.91 2.20
N ALA A 236 10.36 -21.06 2.39
CA ALA A 236 11.09 -20.93 3.65
C ALA A 236 10.40 -19.99 4.67
N LEU A 237 9.30 -19.32 4.28
CA LEU A 237 8.58 -18.44 5.20
C LEU A 237 8.02 -19.26 6.37
N PRO A 238 8.26 -18.88 7.64
CA PRO A 238 7.69 -19.58 8.78
C PRO A 238 6.18 -19.34 8.91
N GLY A 239 5.46 -20.27 9.53
CA GLY A 239 4.04 -20.17 9.84
C GLY A 239 3.11 -20.63 8.72
N PRO A 240 1.78 -20.41 8.88
CA PRO A 240 0.75 -21.06 8.08
C PRO A 240 0.87 -20.85 6.57
N TRP A 241 1.32 -19.66 6.12
CA TRP A 241 1.47 -19.36 4.70
C TRP A 241 2.62 -20.13 4.05
N GLY A 242 3.76 -20.25 4.74
CA GLY A 242 4.87 -21.08 4.27
C GLY A 242 4.53 -22.57 4.29
N ASP A 243 3.79 -23.02 5.30
CA ASP A 243 3.29 -24.40 5.37
C ASP A 243 2.35 -24.69 4.20
N ALA A 244 1.37 -23.84 3.94
CA ALA A 244 0.46 -23.95 2.80
C ALA A 244 1.24 -23.96 1.47
N ARG A 245 2.26 -23.08 1.34
CA ARG A 245 3.12 -23.00 0.15
C ARG A 245 3.90 -24.31 -0.09
N ARG A 246 4.40 -24.95 0.96
CA ARG A 246 5.14 -26.22 0.87
C ARG A 246 4.20 -27.42 0.58
N ALA A 247 3.00 -27.40 1.13
CA ALA A 247 2.01 -28.48 0.96
C ALA A 247 1.33 -28.44 -0.42
N ALA A 248 1.20 -27.29 -1.05
CA ALA A 248 0.45 -27.10 -2.29
C ALA A 248 1.12 -27.74 -3.50
N GLY A 249 0.34 -28.47 -4.30
CA GLY A 249 0.73 -28.96 -5.60
C GLY A 249 0.84 -27.85 -6.65
N ARG A 250 1.41 -28.17 -7.82
CA ARG A 250 1.71 -27.19 -8.87
C ARG A 250 0.49 -26.42 -9.38
N GLU A 251 -0.66 -27.07 -9.46
CA GLU A 251 -1.92 -26.47 -9.90
C GLU A 251 -2.51 -25.57 -8.81
N GLU A 252 -2.50 -26.04 -7.57
CA GLU A 252 -2.99 -25.29 -6.42
C GLU A 252 -2.19 -24.00 -6.18
N LEU A 253 -0.89 -24.02 -6.46
CA LEU A 253 -0.05 -22.83 -6.34
C LEU A 253 -0.48 -21.69 -7.24
N ARG A 254 -1.06 -21.97 -8.40
CA ARG A 254 -1.50 -20.95 -9.37
C ARG A 254 -2.90 -20.43 -9.06
N GLY A 255 -3.75 -21.23 -8.43
CA GLY A 255 -5.16 -20.92 -8.14
C GLY A 255 -5.38 -20.38 -6.74
N ASN A 256 -4.54 -20.75 -5.77
CA ASN A 256 -4.76 -20.39 -4.38
C ASN A 256 -4.34 -18.94 -4.06
N PRO A 257 -5.17 -18.24 -3.26
CA PRO A 257 -4.86 -16.90 -2.81
C PRO A 257 -3.61 -16.87 -1.94
N GLY A 258 -2.82 -15.80 -2.08
CA GLY A 258 -1.76 -15.43 -1.15
C GLY A 258 -2.25 -14.39 -0.14
N PRO A 259 -1.40 -14.06 0.86
CA PRO A 259 -1.79 -13.16 1.95
C PRO A 259 -2.11 -11.72 1.50
N GLY A 260 -1.52 -11.26 0.40
CA GLY A 260 -1.76 -9.91 -0.13
C GLY A 260 -3.07 -9.75 -0.90
N ARG A 261 -3.76 -10.84 -1.23
CA ARG A 261 -4.99 -10.80 -2.02
C ARG A 261 -6.12 -10.05 -1.31
N VAL A 262 -6.16 -10.10 0.00
CA VAL A 262 -7.19 -9.48 0.85
C VAL A 262 -7.34 -7.97 0.60
N PHE A 263 -6.28 -7.27 0.25
CA PHE A 263 -6.33 -5.83 -0.03
C PHE A 263 -7.16 -5.52 -1.28
N PHE A 264 -6.97 -6.29 -2.33
CA PHE A 264 -7.71 -6.13 -3.60
C PHE A 264 -9.16 -6.63 -3.47
N GLU A 265 -9.37 -7.71 -2.73
CA GLU A 265 -10.72 -8.21 -2.43
C GLU A 265 -11.52 -7.25 -1.56
N SER A 266 -10.86 -6.53 -0.64
CA SER A 266 -11.49 -5.46 0.15
C SER A 266 -12.05 -4.36 -0.76
N LEU A 267 -11.25 -3.89 -1.72
CA LEU A 267 -11.72 -2.89 -2.70
C LEU A 267 -12.86 -3.44 -3.55
N ALA A 268 -12.76 -4.68 -4.05
CA ALA A 268 -13.80 -5.30 -4.86
C ALA A 268 -15.13 -5.39 -4.09
N ALA A 269 -15.09 -5.81 -2.83
CA ALA A 269 -16.25 -5.86 -1.97
C ALA A 269 -16.85 -4.45 -1.70
N PHE A 270 -15.99 -3.46 -1.46
CA PHE A 270 -16.42 -2.06 -1.27
C PHE A 270 -17.14 -1.50 -2.50
N LEU A 271 -16.66 -1.83 -3.71
CA LEU A 271 -17.25 -1.42 -4.98
C LEU A 271 -18.42 -2.32 -5.43
N GLY A 272 -18.89 -3.24 -4.58
CA GLY A 272 -20.07 -4.06 -4.84
C GLY A 272 -19.84 -5.21 -5.84
N VAL A 273 -18.60 -5.61 -6.08
CA VAL A 273 -18.28 -6.79 -6.88
C VAL A 273 -18.52 -8.04 -6.04
N SER A 274 -19.55 -8.81 -6.38
CA SER A 274 -19.83 -10.10 -5.74
C SER A 274 -18.82 -11.15 -6.18
N ARG A 275 -18.36 -11.98 -5.26
CA ARG A 275 -17.52 -13.17 -5.53
C ARG A 275 -18.28 -14.24 -6.29
#